data_b9350cf849761db4f2d7ba226116dab1
#
_entry.id   b9350cf849761db4f2d7ba226116dab1
#
_cell.length_a   1.000
_cell.length_b   1.000
_cell.length_c   1.000
_cell.angle_alpha   90.00
_cell.angle_beta   90.00
_cell.angle_gamma   90.00
#
_symmetry.space_group_name_H-M   'P 1'
#
loop_
_entity.id
_entity.type
_entity.pdbx_description
1 polymer ?
#
loop_
_entity_poly.entity_id
_entity_poly.type
_entity_poly.pdbx_seq_one_letter_code
_entity_poly.pdbx_strand_id
1 'polypeptide(L)'
;MIYMIFGFMSLFTVATLTRTLTEEPLERDLAADVYQEANLVANEYLPHYFLGQIDESAVHTQLVGMEAHLDGAVWFVDREGNMITSAHSDGYPTAPTAIEDFNPAEIGSAKYEVGTYHDYFKEDMITVIAPVVHGYSTQGYLLIHKSMTQIGQLQITLMNAAYITLAVIYLLSFSILLGIQFIVYRPLCKITEAAKQYASGNLDYEIPVNTEDEIGYLSASLNFMSSQLRDMEDYQKKFVANVSHDFRSPLTSIKGYVEAIADGTIPPEMQGKYLNIILFETERLTDLTKDLLTLNEFDTKNLLLDKVPFDIHEMIKNVAASFEGRCTQKKISIELVFARKHLKVVADKRKIQQVLYNLLDNAIKFSDQDSIITIETTERGDKIYTSVKDYGIGIPRNALNKIWERFYKSDLSRGKDKKGTGLGLAIVKEAIQAHGENINVVSTEGVGTEFIFSLPKAEG
;
A
#
# COMPACT_ATOMS: atom_id res chain seq x y z
N MET A 1 26.20 -6.95 -2.10
CA MET A 1 26.83 -8.29 -1.95
C MET A 1 26.06 -9.37 -2.72
N ILE A 2 24.78 -9.62 -2.49
CA ILE A 2 23.98 -10.67 -3.19
C ILE A 2 24.00 -10.50 -4.71
N TYR A 3 23.80 -9.27 -5.20
CA TYR A 3 23.82 -8.96 -6.62
C TYR A 3 25.17 -9.25 -7.30
N MET A 4 26.29 -9.00 -6.61
CA MET A 4 27.63 -9.34 -7.12
C MET A 4 27.87 -10.86 -7.18
N ILE A 5 27.41 -11.60 -6.15
CA ILE A 5 27.48 -13.07 -6.14
C ILE A 5 26.66 -13.66 -7.29
N PHE A 6 25.45 -13.15 -7.48
CA PHE A 6 24.60 -13.56 -8.60
C PHE A 6 25.28 -13.29 -9.94
N GLY A 7 25.97 -12.14 -10.07
CA GLY A 7 26.72 -11.80 -11.25
C GLY A 7 27.85 -12.76 -11.55
N PHE A 8 28.62 -13.07 -10.56
CA PHE A 8 29.72 -14.03 -10.72
C PHE A 8 29.21 -15.43 -11.07
N MET A 9 28.16 -15.89 -10.41
CA MET A 9 27.53 -17.18 -10.70
C MET A 9 26.98 -17.25 -12.13
N SER A 10 26.30 -16.19 -12.60
CA SER A 10 25.76 -16.17 -13.96
C SER A 10 26.85 -16.14 -15.03
N LEU A 11 27.92 -15.38 -14.81
CA LEU A 11 29.08 -15.37 -15.70
C LEU A 11 29.72 -16.77 -15.79
N PHE A 12 29.92 -17.42 -14.66
CA PHE A 12 30.48 -18.78 -14.60
C PHE A 12 29.57 -19.79 -15.31
N THR A 13 28.25 -19.71 -15.06
CA THR A 13 27.25 -20.58 -15.68
C THR A 13 27.22 -20.41 -17.21
N VAL A 14 27.19 -19.16 -17.69
CA VAL A 14 27.18 -18.87 -19.14
C VAL A 14 28.47 -19.35 -19.79
N ALA A 15 29.63 -19.08 -19.17
CA ALA A 15 30.91 -19.50 -19.72
C ALA A 15 31.01 -21.03 -19.85
N THR A 16 30.65 -21.77 -18.80
CA THR A 16 30.70 -23.26 -18.82
C THR A 16 29.65 -23.84 -19.77
N LEU A 17 28.41 -23.34 -19.69
CA LEU A 17 27.29 -23.86 -20.50
C LEU A 17 27.52 -23.60 -21.99
N THR A 18 27.95 -22.39 -22.37
CA THR A 18 28.20 -22.04 -23.78
C THR A 18 29.31 -22.93 -24.33
N ARG A 19 30.40 -23.13 -23.59
CA ARG A 19 31.49 -24.00 -24.03
C ARG A 19 31.00 -25.42 -24.27
N THR A 20 30.35 -26.03 -23.29
CA THR A 20 29.88 -27.41 -23.36
C THR A 20 28.84 -27.65 -24.47
N LEU A 21 27.92 -26.67 -24.68
CA LEU A 21 26.86 -26.79 -25.67
C LEU A 21 27.32 -26.50 -27.11
N THR A 22 28.51 -25.88 -27.30
CA THR A 22 28.98 -25.50 -28.64
C THR A 22 30.14 -26.37 -29.12
N GLU A 23 31.02 -26.84 -28.26
CA GLU A 23 32.25 -27.57 -28.63
C GLU A 23 31.93 -28.91 -29.31
N GLU A 24 31.35 -29.85 -28.57
CA GLU A 24 31.04 -31.20 -29.10
C GLU A 24 30.09 -31.20 -30.32
N PRO A 25 28.99 -30.42 -30.36
CA PRO A 25 28.14 -30.36 -31.54
C PRO A 25 28.85 -29.82 -32.80
N LEU A 26 29.65 -28.74 -32.65
CA LEU A 26 30.37 -28.16 -33.77
C LEU A 26 31.44 -29.13 -34.35
N GLU A 27 32.18 -29.85 -33.49
CA GLU A 27 33.12 -30.88 -33.88
C GLU A 27 32.42 -32.01 -34.65
N ARG A 28 31.28 -32.48 -34.09
CA ARG A 28 30.51 -33.55 -34.69
C ARG A 28 29.93 -33.18 -36.07
N ASP A 29 29.39 -31.97 -36.19
CA ASP A 29 28.80 -31.48 -37.45
C ASP A 29 29.88 -31.32 -38.49
N LEU A 30 31.04 -30.71 -38.14
CA LEU A 30 32.16 -30.57 -39.07
C LEU A 30 32.71 -31.95 -39.52
N ALA A 31 32.87 -32.87 -38.55
CA ALA A 31 33.35 -34.24 -38.86
C ALA A 31 32.35 -34.97 -39.77
N ALA A 32 31.03 -34.77 -39.56
CA ALA A 32 30.02 -35.40 -40.42
C ALA A 32 30.05 -34.88 -41.85
N ASP A 33 30.24 -33.56 -42.04
CA ASP A 33 30.36 -32.94 -43.35
C ASP A 33 31.60 -33.44 -44.09
N VAL A 34 32.76 -33.43 -43.41
CA VAL A 34 34.02 -33.93 -43.96
C VAL A 34 33.95 -35.45 -44.32
N TYR A 35 33.29 -36.23 -43.42
CA TYR A 35 33.09 -37.66 -43.68
C TYR A 35 32.21 -37.93 -44.89
N GLN A 36 31.15 -37.18 -45.07
CA GLN A 36 30.24 -37.30 -46.22
C GLN A 36 31.01 -37.06 -47.53
N GLU A 37 31.84 -36.02 -47.56
CA GLU A 37 32.68 -35.72 -48.73
C GLU A 37 33.73 -36.74 -48.98
N ALA A 38 34.46 -37.21 -47.93
CA ALA A 38 35.40 -38.29 -47.99
C ALA A 38 34.77 -39.57 -48.54
N ASN A 39 33.61 -39.94 -48.03
CA ASN A 39 32.94 -41.19 -48.43
C ASN A 39 32.43 -41.17 -49.88
N LEU A 40 31.99 -39.97 -50.35
CA LEU A 40 31.59 -39.81 -51.75
C LEU A 40 32.76 -40.11 -52.69
N VAL A 41 33.95 -39.51 -52.48
CA VAL A 41 35.12 -39.71 -53.30
C VAL A 41 35.72 -41.12 -53.12
N ALA A 42 35.74 -41.63 -51.89
CA ALA A 42 36.22 -42.96 -51.57
C ALA A 42 35.42 -44.09 -52.27
N ASN A 43 34.12 -43.91 -52.44
CA ASN A 43 33.27 -44.97 -53.01
C ASN A 43 32.93 -44.76 -54.51
N GLU A 44 32.91 -43.54 -55.00
CA GLU A 44 32.55 -43.25 -56.38
C GLU A 44 33.78 -43.08 -57.32
N TYR A 45 34.85 -42.46 -56.80
CA TYR A 45 36.00 -42.12 -57.66
C TYR A 45 37.23 -43.02 -57.47
N LEU A 46 37.68 -43.21 -56.23
CA LEU A 46 38.94 -43.95 -55.94
C LEU A 46 38.92 -45.43 -56.30
N PRO A 47 37.78 -46.19 -56.36
CA PRO A 47 37.76 -47.57 -56.82
C PRO A 47 38.25 -47.72 -58.25
N HIS A 48 38.11 -46.71 -59.12
CA HIS A 48 38.56 -46.74 -60.50
C HIS A 48 40.08 -46.79 -60.61
N TYR A 49 40.82 -46.30 -59.58
CA TYR A 49 42.30 -46.44 -59.51
C TYR A 49 42.70 -47.89 -59.39
N PHE A 50 42.08 -48.65 -58.49
CA PHE A 50 42.38 -50.05 -58.30
C PHE A 50 41.93 -50.93 -59.49
N LEU A 51 41.04 -50.45 -60.36
CA LEU A 51 40.63 -51.05 -61.61
C LEU A 51 41.59 -50.74 -62.78
N GLY A 52 42.55 -49.87 -62.56
CA GLY A 52 43.45 -49.40 -63.62
C GLY A 52 42.81 -48.52 -64.68
N GLN A 53 41.65 -47.90 -64.35
CA GLN A 53 40.89 -47.01 -65.21
C GLN A 53 41.34 -45.54 -65.08
N ILE A 54 41.94 -45.15 -63.98
CA ILE A 54 42.59 -43.89 -63.74
C ILE A 54 43.99 -44.09 -63.19
N ASP A 55 44.88 -43.17 -63.47
CA ASP A 55 46.24 -43.20 -62.96
C ASP A 55 46.37 -42.33 -61.64
N GLU A 56 47.53 -42.41 -61.03
CA GLU A 56 47.85 -41.69 -59.80
C GLU A 56 47.76 -40.18 -60.00
N SER A 57 48.11 -39.66 -61.18
CA SER A 57 48.03 -38.23 -61.50
C SER A 57 46.61 -37.75 -61.56
N ALA A 58 45.67 -38.56 -62.05
CA ALA A 58 44.22 -38.20 -62.00
C ALA A 58 43.67 -38.22 -60.57
N VAL A 59 44.09 -39.20 -59.75
CA VAL A 59 43.74 -39.22 -58.33
C VAL A 59 44.31 -38.00 -57.63
N HIS A 60 45.59 -37.70 -57.83
CA HIS A 60 46.19 -36.48 -57.22
C HIS A 60 45.43 -35.20 -57.56
N THR A 61 45.04 -35.04 -58.84
CA THR A 61 44.26 -33.88 -59.29
C THR A 61 42.92 -33.78 -58.55
N GLN A 62 42.27 -34.92 -58.33
CA GLN A 62 41.02 -34.96 -57.56
C GLN A 62 41.23 -34.57 -56.08
N LEU A 63 42.30 -35.07 -55.45
CA LEU A 63 42.66 -34.74 -54.08
C LEU A 63 43.03 -33.28 -53.91
N VAL A 64 43.69 -32.63 -54.88
CA VAL A 64 43.98 -31.21 -54.89
C VAL A 64 42.66 -30.38 -54.97
N GLY A 65 41.70 -30.88 -55.75
CA GLY A 65 40.36 -30.24 -55.77
C GLY A 65 39.68 -30.32 -54.42
N MET A 66 39.76 -31.45 -53.73
CA MET A 66 39.22 -31.61 -52.36
C MET A 66 39.94 -30.73 -51.33
N GLU A 67 41.26 -30.73 -51.36
CA GLU A 67 42.14 -29.95 -50.52
C GLU A 67 41.80 -28.47 -50.62
N ALA A 68 41.70 -27.94 -51.84
CA ALA A 68 41.34 -26.55 -52.07
C ALA A 68 39.91 -26.16 -51.54
N HIS A 69 38.97 -27.11 -51.52
CA HIS A 69 37.64 -26.93 -51.00
C HIS A 69 37.58 -27.04 -49.47
N LEU A 70 38.29 -28.03 -48.94
CA LEU A 70 38.22 -28.31 -47.47
C LEU A 70 39.23 -27.49 -46.66
N ASP A 71 40.23 -26.87 -47.30
CA ASP A 71 41.33 -26.14 -46.64
C ASP A 71 41.97 -27.03 -45.56
N GLY A 72 42.55 -28.12 -46.02
CA GLY A 72 43.13 -29.19 -45.17
C GLY A 72 44.20 -30.02 -45.85
N ALA A 73 44.42 -31.19 -45.31
CA ALA A 73 45.31 -32.23 -45.97
C ALA A 73 44.49 -33.47 -46.30
N VAL A 74 44.64 -33.96 -47.47
CA VAL A 74 43.97 -35.20 -48.02
C VAL A 74 44.98 -36.24 -48.40
N TRP A 75 44.90 -37.40 -47.73
CA TRP A 75 45.86 -38.52 -47.96
C TRP A 75 45.08 -39.72 -48.43
N PHE A 76 45.62 -40.35 -49.46
CA PHE A 76 45.16 -41.63 -49.97
C PHE A 76 46.22 -42.70 -49.74
N VAL A 77 45.82 -43.70 -48.93
CA VAL A 77 46.76 -44.77 -48.51
C VAL A 77 46.24 -46.17 -48.91
N ASP A 78 47.11 -47.11 -48.98
CA ASP A 78 46.83 -48.56 -49.17
C ASP A 78 46.30 -49.17 -47.85
N ARG A 79 46.08 -50.48 -47.79
CA ARG A 79 45.62 -51.22 -46.61
C ARG A 79 46.57 -51.17 -45.43
N GLU A 80 47.87 -51.15 -45.74
CA GLU A 80 48.98 -51.15 -44.81
C GLU A 80 49.37 -49.74 -44.33
N GLY A 81 48.72 -48.70 -44.86
CA GLY A 81 48.97 -47.30 -44.51
C GLY A 81 50.09 -46.64 -45.31
N ASN A 82 50.58 -47.30 -46.39
CA ASN A 82 51.57 -46.68 -47.29
C ASN A 82 50.89 -45.61 -48.14
N MET A 83 51.50 -44.44 -48.31
CA MET A 83 51.01 -43.34 -49.09
C MET A 83 50.98 -43.66 -50.57
N ILE A 84 49.80 -43.59 -51.18
CA ILE A 84 49.62 -43.68 -52.62
C ILE A 84 49.79 -42.28 -53.22
N THR A 85 49.05 -41.34 -52.78
CA THR A 85 49.19 -39.94 -53.17
C THR A 85 48.55 -39.03 -52.09
N SER A 86 48.91 -37.76 -52.08
CA SER A 86 48.38 -36.76 -51.08
C SER A 86 48.31 -35.38 -51.71
N ALA A 87 47.42 -34.57 -51.15
CA ALA A 87 47.32 -33.13 -51.38
C ALA A 87 47.23 -32.40 -50.04
N HIS A 88 47.85 -31.26 -49.95
CA HIS A 88 47.76 -30.41 -48.74
C HIS A 88 47.77 -28.90 -49.05
N SER A 89 47.08 -28.13 -48.35
CA SER A 89 47.12 -26.67 -48.45
C SER A 89 48.45 -26.12 -47.91
N ASP A 90 48.75 -24.88 -48.28
CA ASP A 90 49.92 -24.17 -47.75
C ASP A 90 49.87 -24.08 -46.21
N GLY A 91 50.99 -24.54 -45.58
CA GLY A 91 51.11 -24.53 -44.11
C GLY A 91 50.93 -25.90 -43.46
N TYR A 92 50.42 -26.91 -44.17
CA TYR A 92 50.38 -28.29 -43.69
C TYR A 92 51.65 -29.06 -43.97
N PRO A 93 52.03 -30.02 -43.12
CA PRO A 93 53.25 -30.86 -43.37
C PRO A 93 53.07 -31.75 -44.59
N THR A 94 54.17 -32.04 -45.26
CA THR A 94 54.17 -33.00 -46.31
C THR A 94 53.79 -34.36 -45.75
N ALA A 95 52.94 -35.10 -46.49
CA ALA A 95 52.51 -36.41 -46.05
C ALA A 95 53.73 -37.39 -45.90
N PRO A 96 53.71 -38.27 -44.89
CA PRO A 96 54.71 -39.27 -44.71
C PRO A 96 54.66 -40.31 -45.85
N THR A 97 55.71 -41.06 -46.05
CA THR A 97 55.70 -42.17 -47.04
C THR A 97 54.85 -43.38 -46.60
N ALA A 98 54.69 -43.54 -45.30
CA ALA A 98 53.76 -44.48 -44.65
C ALA A 98 53.38 -43.97 -43.27
N ILE A 99 52.14 -44.26 -42.81
CA ILE A 99 51.64 -43.93 -41.49
C ILE A 99 52.10 -45.02 -40.52
N GLU A 100 52.90 -44.67 -39.51
CA GLU A 100 53.36 -45.59 -38.48
C GLU A 100 52.17 -46.13 -37.67
N ASP A 101 52.14 -47.47 -37.46
CA ASP A 101 51.07 -48.15 -36.69
C ASP A 101 49.65 -47.87 -37.23
N PHE A 102 49.45 -47.70 -38.53
CA PHE A 102 48.16 -47.41 -39.15
C PHE A 102 47.11 -48.46 -38.80
N ASN A 103 46.10 -48.04 -38.04
CA ASN A 103 45.02 -48.92 -37.67
C ASN A 103 43.67 -48.14 -37.86
N PRO A 104 42.99 -48.36 -38.99
CA PRO A 104 41.72 -47.64 -39.28
C PRO A 104 40.59 -47.95 -38.30
N ALA A 105 40.75 -49.01 -37.46
CA ALA A 105 39.77 -49.33 -36.42
C ALA A 105 39.88 -48.46 -35.13
N GLU A 106 40.98 -47.72 -34.95
CA GLU A 106 41.19 -46.85 -33.79
C GLU A 106 40.16 -45.69 -33.70
N ILE A 107 39.74 -45.15 -34.84
CA ILE A 107 38.72 -44.13 -34.92
C ILE A 107 37.33 -44.64 -34.49
N GLY A 108 37.13 -45.94 -34.41
CA GLY A 108 35.94 -46.57 -33.84
C GLY A 108 34.62 -46.17 -34.53
N SER A 109 33.53 -46.15 -33.76
CA SER A 109 32.20 -45.82 -34.26
C SER A 109 31.98 -44.30 -34.49
N ALA A 110 32.86 -43.45 -33.98
CA ALA A 110 32.75 -41.99 -34.13
C ALA A 110 33.11 -41.54 -35.56
N LYS A 111 33.83 -42.35 -36.32
CA LYS A 111 34.29 -42.07 -37.68
C LYS A 111 35.25 -40.89 -37.83
N TYR A 112 35.67 -40.27 -36.75
CA TYR A 112 36.62 -39.17 -36.69
C TYR A 112 37.40 -39.19 -35.39
N GLU A 113 38.58 -38.58 -35.44
CA GLU A 113 39.47 -38.36 -34.31
C GLU A 113 39.85 -36.89 -34.26
N VAL A 114 39.94 -36.30 -33.03
CA VAL A 114 40.41 -34.93 -32.81
C VAL A 114 41.75 -34.99 -32.09
N GLY A 115 42.77 -34.38 -32.69
CA GLY A 115 44.12 -34.33 -32.15
C GLY A 115 45.20 -34.10 -33.23
N THR A 116 46.47 -34.28 -32.86
CA THR A 116 47.62 -34.04 -33.75
C THR A 116 47.86 -35.18 -34.78
N TYR A 117 46.97 -36.14 -34.80
CA TYR A 117 47.02 -37.35 -35.63
C TYR A 117 48.46 -37.94 -35.78
N HIS A 118 48.81 -38.86 -34.90
CA HIS A 118 50.16 -39.46 -34.79
C HIS A 118 51.33 -38.44 -34.74
N ASP A 119 51.08 -37.24 -34.15
CA ASP A 119 52.01 -36.10 -34.05
C ASP A 119 52.53 -35.56 -35.40
N TYR A 120 51.82 -35.85 -36.50
CA TYR A 120 52.12 -35.27 -37.81
C TYR A 120 51.78 -33.78 -37.90
N PHE A 121 50.73 -33.36 -37.19
CA PHE A 121 50.29 -31.95 -37.19
C PHE A 121 50.68 -31.23 -35.87
N LYS A 122 50.96 -29.94 -35.98
CA LYS A 122 51.34 -29.10 -34.84
C LYS A 122 50.13 -28.58 -34.08
N GLU A 123 48.94 -28.66 -34.66
CA GLU A 123 47.67 -28.21 -34.12
C GLU A 123 46.62 -29.33 -34.14
N ASP A 124 45.58 -29.18 -33.37
CA ASP A 124 44.51 -30.16 -33.35
C ASP A 124 43.75 -30.15 -34.67
N MET A 125 43.64 -31.33 -35.27
CA MET A 125 42.94 -31.60 -36.51
C MET A 125 41.74 -32.50 -36.25
N ILE A 126 40.71 -32.35 -37.03
CA ILE A 126 39.71 -33.38 -37.22
C ILE A 126 40.22 -34.29 -38.34
N THR A 127 40.45 -35.50 -37.97
CA THR A 127 40.85 -36.56 -38.92
C THR A 127 39.69 -37.49 -39.18
N VAL A 128 39.31 -37.63 -40.43
CA VAL A 128 38.24 -38.52 -40.87
C VAL A 128 38.85 -39.59 -41.80
N ILE A 129 38.49 -40.86 -41.59
CA ILE A 129 38.94 -41.98 -42.41
C ILE A 129 37.76 -42.62 -43.15
N ALA A 130 37.79 -42.60 -44.48
CA ALA A 130 36.81 -43.26 -45.33
C ALA A 130 37.39 -44.45 -46.04
N PRO A 131 36.86 -45.69 -45.92
CA PRO A 131 37.32 -46.83 -46.58
C PRO A 131 37.00 -46.79 -48.08
N VAL A 132 37.98 -47.07 -48.92
CA VAL A 132 37.81 -47.25 -50.35
C VAL A 132 37.53 -48.74 -50.62
N VAL A 133 36.28 -49.04 -51.01
CA VAL A 133 35.75 -50.38 -51.13
C VAL A 133 35.58 -50.73 -52.63
N HIS A 134 36.18 -51.84 -53.03
CA HIS A 134 35.91 -52.41 -54.36
C HIS A 134 35.54 -53.92 -54.24
N GLY A 135 34.38 -54.27 -54.82
CA GLY A 135 33.83 -55.61 -54.62
C GLY A 135 33.38 -55.77 -53.14
N TYR A 136 33.90 -56.76 -52.44
CA TYR A 136 33.59 -57.04 -51.03
C TYR A 136 34.81 -56.82 -50.11
N SER A 137 35.83 -56.11 -50.61
CA SER A 137 37.04 -55.86 -49.83
C SER A 137 37.47 -54.39 -49.86
N THR A 138 37.93 -53.87 -48.71
CA THR A 138 38.60 -52.58 -48.63
C THR A 138 39.94 -52.66 -49.36
N GLN A 139 40.19 -51.69 -50.21
CA GLN A 139 41.45 -51.63 -51.00
C GLN A 139 42.44 -50.60 -50.46
N GLY A 140 41.96 -49.60 -49.77
CA GLY A 140 42.73 -48.51 -49.18
C GLY A 140 41.83 -47.60 -48.40
N TYR A 141 42.36 -46.48 -47.98
CA TYR A 141 41.62 -45.47 -47.14
C TYR A 141 41.95 -44.09 -47.66
N LEU A 142 40.87 -43.24 -47.62
CA LEU A 142 41.01 -41.82 -47.82
C LEU A 142 40.96 -41.16 -46.47
N LEU A 143 42.01 -40.42 -46.10
CA LEU A 143 42.09 -39.64 -44.87
C LEU A 143 41.96 -38.16 -45.20
N ILE A 144 41.14 -37.44 -44.44
CA ILE A 144 41.04 -36.01 -44.57
C ILE A 144 41.29 -35.38 -43.19
N HIS A 145 42.25 -34.46 -43.15
CA HIS A 145 42.67 -33.73 -41.95
C HIS A 145 42.29 -32.30 -42.14
N LYS A 146 41.38 -31.78 -41.27
CA LYS A 146 40.92 -30.39 -41.27
C LYS A 146 41.25 -29.72 -39.96
N SER A 147 41.81 -28.50 -40.02
CA SER A 147 42.18 -27.75 -38.79
C SER A 147 40.96 -27.36 -37.95
N MET A 148 41.12 -27.50 -36.63
CA MET A 148 40.15 -27.03 -35.64
C MET A 148 40.14 -25.50 -35.45
N THR A 149 41.06 -24.76 -36.10
CA THR A 149 41.22 -23.32 -35.91
C THR A 149 39.95 -22.53 -36.26
N GLN A 150 39.24 -22.96 -37.33
CA GLN A 150 37.97 -22.33 -37.73
C GLN A 150 36.87 -22.52 -36.68
N ILE A 151 36.76 -23.71 -36.08
CA ILE A 151 35.81 -23.98 -34.99
C ILE A 151 36.17 -23.12 -33.76
N GLY A 152 37.47 -23.06 -33.41
CA GLY A 152 37.92 -22.20 -32.30
C GLY A 152 37.58 -20.74 -32.48
N GLN A 153 37.73 -20.20 -33.69
CA GLN A 153 37.32 -18.80 -33.99
C GLN A 153 35.82 -18.60 -33.87
N LEU A 154 34.99 -19.52 -34.36
CA LEU A 154 33.54 -19.48 -34.22
C LEU A 154 33.11 -19.55 -32.75
N GLN A 155 33.73 -20.46 -31.98
CA GLN A 155 33.49 -20.59 -30.55
C GLN A 155 33.82 -19.31 -29.79
N ILE A 156 34.97 -18.67 -30.05
CA ILE A 156 35.37 -17.40 -29.46
C ILE A 156 34.31 -16.30 -29.79
N THR A 157 33.84 -16.28 -31.04
CA THR A 157 32.83 -15.31 -31.49
C THR A 157 31.51 -15.49 -30.75
N LEU A 158 31.04 -16.73 -30.58
CA LEU A 158 29.83 -17.07 -29.83
C LEU A 158 29.99 -16.74 -28.35
N MET A 159 31.14 -17.03 -27.75
CA MET A 159 31.42 -16.65 -26.35
C MET A 159 31.45 -15.14 -26.16
N ASN A 160 32.07 -14.39 -27.04
CA ASN A 160 32.07 -12.92 -26.97
C ASN A 160 30.65 -12.35 -27.10
N ALA A 161 29.82 -12.87 -28.00
CA ALA A 161 28.41 -12.48 -28.11
C ALA A 161 27.63 -12.76 -26.82
N ALA A 162 27.86 -13.94 -26.20
CA ALA A 162 27.25 -14.30 -24.91
C ALA A 162 27.68 -13.34 -23.78
N TYR A 163 28.98 -13.00 -23.70
CA TYR A 163 29.49 -12.07 -22.69
C TYR A 163 28.95 -10.63 -22.88
N ILE A 164 28.87 -10.16 -24.13
CA ILE A 164 28.29 -8.85 -24.42
C ILE A 164 26.81 -8.81 -24.03
N THR A 165 26.06 -9.85 -24.38
CA THR A 165 24.63 -9.96 -24.00
C THR A 165 24.47 -9.97 -22.49
N LEU A 166 25.29 -10.73 -21.78
CA LEU A 166 25.27 -10.76 -20.31
C LEU A 166 25.59 -9.40 -19.73
N ALA A 167 26.59 -8.68 -20.25
CA ALA A 167 26.93 -7.32 -19.78
C ALA A 167 25.77 -6.33 -19.95
N VAL A 168 25.07 -6.39 -21.10
CA VAL A 168 23.89 -5.54 -21.36
C VAL A 168 22.76 -5.86 -20.35
N ILE A 169 22.47 -7.15 -20.13
CA ILE A 169 21.46 -7.57 -19.15
C ILE A 169 21.82 -7.07 -17.75
N TYR A 170 23.09 -7.14 -17.36
CA TYR A 170 23.58 -6.62 -16.08
C TYR A 170 23.37 -5.13 -15.93
N LEU A 171 23.68 -4.35 -16.97
CA LEU A 171 23.54 -2.91 -16.97
C LEU A 171 22.05 -2.50 -16.85
N LEU A 172 21.17 -3.19 -17.58
CA LEU A 172 19.72 -2.97 -17.49
C LEU A 172 19.18 -3.35 -16.09
N SER A 173 19.58 -4.49 -15.57
CA SER A 173 19.18 -4.93 -14.23
C SER A 173 19.65 -3.97 -13.13
N PHE A 174 20.87 -3.44 -13.25
CA PHE A 174 21.37 -2.42 -12.33
C PHE A 174 20.58 -1.12 -12.39
N SER A 175 20.18 -0.69 -13.60
CA SER A 175 19.33 0.49 -13.79
C SER A 175 17.96 0.32 -13.12
N ILE A 176 17.36 -0.87 -13.22
CA ILE A 176 16.09 -1.19 -12.55
C ILE A 176 16.25 -1.13 -11.02
N LEU A 177 17.34 -1.70 -10.48
CA LEU A 177 17.61 -1.62 -9.03
C LEU A 177 17.74 -0.20 -8.54
N LEU A 178 18.41 0.68 -9.29
CA LEU A 178 18.48 2.11 -8.97
C LEU A 178 17.09 2.74 -9.02
N GLY A 179 16.27 2.42 -10.01
CA GLY A 179 14.88 2.88 -10.10
C GLY A 179 14.07 2.50 -8.87
N ILE A 180 14.11 1.23 -8.46
CA ILE A 180 13.42 0.73 -7.26
C ILE A 180 13.91 1.44 -6.00
N GLN A 181 15.21 1.68 -5.88
CA GLN A 181 15.80 2.40 -4.74
C GLN A 181 15.22 3.82 -4.58
N PHE A 182 15.03 4.55 -5.68
CA PHE A 182 14.56 5.94 -5.64
C PHE A 182 13.03 6.05 -5.61
N ILE A 183 12.34 5.20 -6.38
CA ILE A 183 10.88 5.30 -6.56
C ILE A 183 10.13 4.60 -5.42
N VAL A 184 10.66 3.49 -4.88
CA VAL A 184 9.94 2.68 -3.89
C VAL A 184 10.60 2.77 -2.51
N TYR A 185 11.90 2.40 -2.41
CA TYR A 185 12.54 2.22 -1.11
C TYR A 185 12.65 3.51 -0.31
N ARG A 186 13.13 4.61 -0.93
CA ARG A 186 13.28 5.90 -0.24
C ARG A 186 11.95 6.48 0.26
N PRO A 187 10.85 6.53 -0.52
CA PRO A 187 9.56 6.95 -0.02
C PRO A 187 9.05 6.09 1.13
N LEU A 188 9.16 4.76 1.05
CA LEU A 188 8.79 3.87 2.15
C LEU A 188 9.57 4.13 3.44
N CYS A 189 10.87 4.42 3.35
CA CYS A 189 11.67 4.81 4.52
C CYS A 189 11.14 6.09 5.17
N LYS A 190 10.72 7.10 4.37
CA LYS A 190 10.14 8.33 4.88
C LYS A 190 8.80 8.08 5.59
N ILE A 191 7.95 7.24 5.02
CA ILE A 191 6.67 6.84 5.64
C ILE A 191 6.92 6.11 6.96
N THR A 192 7.89 5.20 6.98
CA THR A 192 8.26 4.47 8.21
C THR A 192 8.78 5.41 9.30
N GLU A 193 9.59 6.39 8.93
CA GLU A 193 10.07 7.40 9.87
C GLU A 193 8.92 8.25 10.42
N ALA A 194 7.99 8.70 9.56
CA ALA A 194 6.80 9.42 9.99
C ALA A 194 5.95 8.60 10.96
N ALA A 195 5.74 7.31 10.67
CA ALA A 195 5.00 6.42 11.57
C ALA A 195 5.66 6.32 12.96
N LYS A 196 7.00 6.34 13.04
CA LYS A 196 7.74 6.40 14.31
C LYS A 196 7.53 7.74 15.02
N GLN A 197 7.55 8.86 14.27
CA GLN A 197 7.27 10.19 14.83
C GLN A 197 5.86 10.22 15.42
N TYR A 198 4.85 9.73 14.70
CA TYR A 198 3.47 9.64 15.21
C TYR A 198 3.36 8.78 16.47
N ALA A 199 4.02 7.62 16.50
CA ALA A 199 4.07 6.74 17.68
C ALA A 199 4.77 7.39 18.88
N SER A 200 5.69 8.33 18.67
CA SER A 200 6.34 9.09 19.74
C SER A 200 5.55 10.33 20.18
N GLY A 201 4.39 10.59 19.58
CA GLY A 201 3.54 11.73 19.90
C GLY A 201 3.79 12.99 19.05
N ASN A 202 4.74 12.95 18.11
CA ASN A 202 4.97 14.06 17.19
C ASN A 202 4.00 13.99 16.02
N LEU A 203 2.75 14.42 16.24
CA LEU A 203 1.67 14.40 15.24
C LEU A 203 1.76 15.54 14.22
N ASP A 204 2.65 16.53 14.43
CA ASP A 204 2.86 17.63 13.49
C ASP A 204 3.83 17.29 12.36
N TYR A 205 4.46 16.13 12.41
CA TYR A 205 5.35 15.68 11.35
C TYR A 205 4.56 15.36 10.08
N GLU A 206 4.88 16.04 8.98
CA GLU A 206 4.27 15.74 7.67
C GLU A 206 5.15 14.80 6.86
N ILE A 207 4.56 13.81 6.20
CA ILE A 207 5.28 12.90 5.32
C ILE A 207 5.60 13.65 4.01
N PRO A 208 6.88 13.87 3.68
CA PRO A 208 7.27 14.63 2.49
C PRO A 208 7.29 13.71 1.25
N VAL A 209 6.19 13.04 0.96
CA VAL A 209 5.99 12.18 -0.21
C VAL A 209 4.79 12.70 -0.99
N ASN A 210 5.05 13.14 -2.21
CA ASN A 210 4.02 13.68 -3.10
C ASN A 210 4.12 12.98 -4.46
N THR A 211 3.60 11.76 -4.52
CA THR A 211 3.51 10.92 -5.73
C THR A 211 2.04 10.64 -6.02
N GLU A 212 1.70 10.38 -7.28
CA GLU A 212 0.32 10.07 -7.72
C GLU A 212 0.01 8.56 -7.71
N ASP A 213 0.84 7.77 -7.03
CA ASP A 213 0.74 6.33 -6.92
C ASP A 213 0.19 5.88 -5.54
N GLU A 214 0.22 4.57 -5.29
CA GLU A 214 -0.24 3.96 -4.02
C GLU A 214 0.58 4.44 -2.82
N ILE A 215 1.84 4.81 -3.03
CA ILE A 215 2.73 5.34 -1.98
C ILE A 215 2.29 6.75 -1.60
N GLY A 216 1.94 7.58 -2.60
CA GLY A 216 1.39 8.91 -2.37
C GLY A 216 0.04 8.86 -1.65
N TYR A 217 -0.85 7.94 -2.06
CA TYR A 217 -2.12 7.73 -1.38
C TYR A 217 -1.95 7.28 0.08
N LEU A 218 -1.01 6.36 0.34
CA LEU A 218 -0.67 5.93 1.70
C LEU A 218 -0.14 7.09 2.56
N SER A 219 0.73 7.92 1.98
CA SER A 219 1.26 9.12 2.63
C SER A 219 0.15 10.10 3.02
N ALA A 220 -0.76 10.41 2.08
CA ALA A 220 -1.89 11.28 2.32
C ALA A 220 -2.83 10.73 3.40
N SER A 221 -3.11 9.42 3.38
CA SER A 221 -3.95 8.76 4.38
C SER A 221 -3.35 8.81 5.78
N LEU A 222 -2.04 8.62 5.90
CA LEU A 222 -1.33 8.72 7.18
C LEU A 222 -1.28 10.16 7.69
N ASN A 223 -1.04 11.15 6.83
CA ASN A 223 -1.10 12.57 7.19
C ASN A 223 -2.50 12.96 7.67
N PHE A 224 -3.56 12.49 6.98
CA PHE A 224 -4.93 12.70 7.41
C PHE A 224 -5.20 12.07 8.79
N MET A 225 -4.74 10.83 9.00
CA MET A 225 -4.89 10.16 10.31
C MET A 225 -4.15 10.91 11.41
N SER A 226 -2.94 11.41 11.16
CA SER A 226 -2.17 12.23 12.11
C SER A 226 -2.91 13.52 12.48
N SER A 227 -3.48 14.21 11.47
CA SER A 227 -4.32 15.40 11.70
C SER A 227 -5.52 15.09 12.60
N GLN A 228 -6.22 13.98 12.35
CA GLN A 228 -7.37 13.58 13.18
C GLN A 228 -6.97 13.25 14.63
N LEU A 229 -5.82 12.59 14.81
CA LEU A 229 -5.28 12.28 16.15
C LEU A 229 -4.90 13.56 16.90
N ARG A 230 -4.26 14.51 16.23
CA ARG A 230 -3.92 15.81 16.80
C ARG A 230 -5.17 16.58 17.24
N ASP A 231 -6.18 16.68 16.36
CA ASP A 231 -7.42 17.36 16.65
C ASP A 231 -8.14 16.73 17.88
N MET A 232 -8.07 15.39 17.98
CA MET A 232 -8.59 14.64 19.13
C MET A 232 -7.81 14.92 20.42
N GLU A 233 -6.47 14.98 20.34
CA GLU A 233 -5.61 15.29 21.48
C GLU A 233 -5.85 16.71 21.98
N ASP A 234 -5.93 17.68 21.09
CA ASP A 234 -6.24 19.09 21.41
C ASP A 234 -7.63 19.23 22.02
N TYR A 235 -8.59 18.51 21.47
CA TYR A 235 -9.95 18.45 22.03
C TYR A 235 -9.93 17.88 23.44
N GLN A 236 -9.23 16.78 23.68
CA GLN A 236 -9.10 16.16 25.01
C GLN A 236 -8.41 17.10 26.02
N LYS A 237 -7.32 17.78 25.62
CA LYS A 237 -6.62 18.77 26.48
C LYS A 237 -7.55 19.90 26.87
N LYS A 238 -8.28 20.50 25.92
CA LYS A 238 -9.26 21.56 26.16
C LYS A 238 -10.38 21.06 27.07
N PHE A 239 -10.90 19.85 26.85
CA PHE A 239 -11.93 19.26 27.69
C PHE A 239 -11.47 19.14 29.14
N VAL A 240 -10.31 18.53 29.40
CA VAL A 240 -9.77 18.38 30.78
C VAL A 240 -9.52 19.74 31.45
N ALA A 241 -8.99 20.70 30.69
CA ALA A 241 -8.76 22.04 31.20
C ALA A 241 -10.08 22.75 31.61
N ASN A 242 -11.09 22.67 30.75
CA ASN A 242 -12.42 23.28 31.03
C ASN A 242 -13.12 22.62 32.20
N VAL A 243 -13.13 21.27 32.27
CA VAL A 243 -13.67 20.53 33.42
C VAL A 243 -12.97 20.99 34.72
N SER A 244 -11.65 21.02 34.72
CA SER A 244 -10.84 21.39 35.89
C SER A 244 -11.16 22.84 36.35
N HIS A 245 -11.31 23.75 35.41
CA HIS A 245 -11.67 25.15 35.70
C HIS A 245 -13.07 25.24 36.32
N ASP A 246 -14.07 24.60 35.71
CA ASP A 246 -15.48 24.67 36.12
C ASP A 246 -15.77 23.96 37.47
N PHE A 247 -14.90 22.99 37.86
CA PHE A 247 -14.91 22.43 39.23
C PHE A 247 -14.19 23.32 40.24
N ARG A 248 -13.04 23.90 39.87
CA ARG A 248 -12.23 24.68 40.82
C ARG A 248 -12.93 25.90 41.33
N SER A 249 -13.64 26.64 40.48
CA SER A 249 -14.35 27.89 40.86
C SER A 249 -15.36 27.68 41.97
N PRO A 250 -16.38 26.78 41.84
CA PRO A 250 -17.36 26.55 42.91
C PRO A 250 -16.73 25.97 44.20
N LEU A 251 -15.77 25.04 44.06
CA LEU A 251 -15.08 24.48 45.21
C LEU A 251 -14.31 25.54 46.03
N THR A 252 -13.67 26.49 45.34
CA THR A 252 -12.97 27.61 46.00
C THR A 252 -13.98 28.49 46.74
N SER A 253 -15.14 28.80 46.12
CA SER A 253 -16.19 29.57 46.76
C SER A 253 -16.79 28.87 47.99
N ILE A 254 -17.13 27.57 47.84
CA ILE A 254 -17.62 26.75 48.94
C ILE A 254 -16.62 26.76 50.11
N LYS A 255 -15.34 26.43 49.83
CA LYS A 255 -14.30 26.40 50.84
C LYS A 255 -14.15 27.75 51.54
N GLY A 256 -14.04 28.86 50.78
CA GLY A 256 -13.84 30.18 51.34
C GLY A 256 -15.00 30.63 52.23
N TYR A 257 -16.25 30.35 51.83
CA TYR A 257 -17.41 30.69 52.68
C TYR A 257 -17.54 29.81 53.92
N VAL A 258 -17.23 28.52 53.81
CA VAL A 258 -17.21 27.60 54.97
C VAL A 258 -16.13 28.04 55.95
N GLU A 259 -14.91 28.36 55.49
CA GLU A 259 -13.83 28.88 56.35
C GLU A 259 -14.21 30.18 57.02
N ALA A 260 -14.80 31.15 56.29
CA ALA A 260 -15.23 32.43 56.81
C ALA A 260 -16.42 32.36 57.81
N ILE A 261 -17.26 31.31 57.70
CA ILE A 261 -18.27 30.98 58.71
C ILE A 261 -17.62 30.37 59.96
N ALA A 262 -16.67 29.44 59.74
CA ALA A 262 -16.03 28.70 60.82
C ALA A 262 -15.12 29.58 61.70
N ASP A 263 -14.42 30.56 61.11
CA ASP A 263 -13.51 31.48 61.83
C ASP A 263 -14.21 32.71 62.38
N GLY A 264 -15.56 32.84 62.19
CA GLY A 264 -16.37 33.95 62.70
C GLY A 264 -16.27 35.25 61.90
N THR A 265 -15.60 35.25 60.75
CA THR A 265 -15.52 36.42 59.83
C THR A 265 -16.89 36.79 59.29
N ILE A 266 -17.78 35.80 59.12
CA ILE A 266 -19.17 36.01 58.71
C ILE A 266 -20.07 36.04 59.98
N PRO A 267 -20.69 37.20 60.32
CA PRO A 267 -21.57 37.30 61.48
C PRO A 267 -22.75 36.32 61.36
N PRO A 268 -23.33 35.87 62.54
CA PRO A 268 -24.46 34.94 62.56
C PRO A 268 -25.67 35.37 61.72
N GLU A 269 -25.94 36.67 61.69
CA GLU A 269 -27.10 37.27 60.98
C GLU A 269 -26.92 37.11 59.43
N MET A 270 -25.70 37.00 58.94
CA MET A 270 -25.39 36.87 57.51
C MET A 270 -25.15 35.39 57.09
N GLN A 271 -24.93 34.44 58.01
CA GLN A 271 -24.60 33.06 57.71
C GLN A 271 -25.63 32.40 56.80
N GLY A 272 -26.95 32.68 56.98
CA GLY A 272 -28.02 32.15 56.13
C GLY A 272 -27.83 32.48 54.63
N LYS A 273 -27.36 33.70 54.32
CA LYS A 273 -27.07 34.13 52.96
C LYS A 273 -25.91 33.33 52.35
N TYR A 274 -24.82 33.13 53.06
CA TYR A 274 -23.64 32.44 52.59
C TYR A 274 -23.86 30.91 52.51
N LEU A 275 -24.62 30.34 53.43
CA LEU A 275 -25.06 28.95 53.35
C LEU A 275 -25.90 28.68 52.08
N ASN A 276 -26.78 29.62 51.70
CA ASN A 276 -27.51 29.51 50.43
C ASN A 276 -26.58 29.58 49.21
N ILE A 277 -25.49 30.34 49.28
CA ILE A 277 -24.47 30.37 48.19
C ILE A 277 -23.72 29.00 48.13
N ILE A 278 -23.37 28.47 49.29
CA ILE A 278 -22.73 27.14 49.37
C ILE A 278 -23.65 26.06 48.77
N LEU A 279 -24.95 26.08 49.17
CA LEU A 279 -25.93 25.15 48.64
C LEU A 279 -26.07 25.28 47.12
N PHE A 280 -26.18 26.52 46.62
CA PHE A 280 -26.23 26.82 45.18
C PHE A 280 -25.02 26.25 44.41
N GLU A 281 -23.78 26.45 44.90
CA GLU A 281 -22.59 25.97 44.25
C GLU A 281 -22.46 24.42 44.34
N THR A 282 -23.00 23.81 45.41
CA THR A 282 -23.07 22.33 45.54
C THR A 282 -24.06 21.74 44.54
N GLU A 283 -25.26 22.34 44.37
CA GLU A 283 -26.22 21.95 43.34
C GLU A 283 -25.62 22.04 41.94
N ARG A 284 -24.90 23.14 41.66
CA ARG A 284 -24.21 23.37 40.38
C ARG A 284 -23.17 22.30 40.09
N LEU A 285 -22.38 21.87 41.09
CA LEU A 285 -21.45 20.75 40.95
C LEU A 285 -22.14 19.42 40.67
N THR A 286 -23.29 19.18 41.31
CA THR A 286 -24.11 18.00 41.08
C THR A 286 -24.64 17.97 39.64
N ASP A 287 -25.15 19.08 39.14
CA ASP A 287 -25.61 19.19 37.74
C ASP A 287 -24.46 18.96 36.76
N LEU A 288 -23.27 19.56 37.01
CA LEU A 288 -22.08 19.39 36.18
C LEU A 288 -21.62 17.91 36.10
N THR A 289 -21.60 17.21 37.25
CA THR A 289 -21.24 15.79 37.28
C THR A 289 -22.24 14.94 36.50
N LYS A 290 -23.56 15.23 36.63
CA LYS A 290 -24.62 14.53 35.91
C LYS A 290 -24.48 14.73 34.39
N ASP A 291 -24.23 15.96 33.96
CA ASP A 291 -24.02 16.30 32.54
C ASP A 291 -22.80 15.59 31.95
N LEU A 292 -21.68 15.54 32.71
CA LEU A 292 -20.46 14.83 32.30
C LEU A 292 -20.69 13.32 32.19
N LEU A 293 -21.39 12.70 33.12
CA LEU A 293 -21.75 11.28 33.05
C LEU A 293 -22.62 10.99 31.83
N THR A 294 -23.60 11.87 31.57
CA THR A 294 -24.45 11.73 30.38
C THR A 294 -23.67 11.83 29.07
N LEU A 295 -22.73 12.79 28.98
CA LEU A 295 -21.87 12.90 27.77
C LEU A 295 -20.96 11.67 27.58
N ASN A 296 -20.42 11.12 28.66
CA ASN A 296 -19.59 9.93 28.59
C ASN A 296 -20.38 8.70 28.09
N GLU A 297 -21.69 8.63 28.39
CA GLU A 297 -22.56 7.58 27.82
C GLU A 297 -22.64 7.66 26.27
N PHE A 298 -22.64 8.86 25.68
CA PHE A 298 -22.68 9.05 24.23
C PHE A 298 -21.32 8.78 23.57
N ASP A 299 -20.18 8.98 24.25
CA ASP A 299 -18.85 8.74 23.71
C ASP A 299 -18.54 7.23 23.53
N THR A 300 -19.29 6.35 24.17
CA THR A 300 -19.19 4.91 23.99
C THR A 300 -19.83 4.49 22.66
N LYS A 301 -19.01 4.05 21.68
CA LYS A 301 -19.42 3.65 20.30
C LYS A 301 -20.55 2.61 20.22
N ASN A 302 -21.05 2.09 21.33
CA ASN A 302 -22.10 1.08 21.44
C ASN A 302 -23.30 1.56 22.28
N LEU A 303 -23.67 2.83 22.22
CA LEU A 303 -24.89 3.29 22.88
C LEU A 303 -26.11 2.57 22.28
N LEU A 304 -26.59 1.55 22.95
CA LEU A 304 -27.84 0.88 22.60
C LEU A 304 -29.00 1.79 23.09
N LEU A 305 -29.59 2.54 22.15
CA LEU A 305 -30.79 3.32 22.43
C LEU A 305 -31.98 2.37 22.62
N ASP A 306 -32.73 2.56 23.68
CA ASP A 306 -34.03 1.90 23.91
C ASP A 306 -35.14 2.63 23.16
N LYS A 307 -35.20 2.39 21.85
CA LYS A 307 -36.16 3.03 20.94
C LYS A 307 -37.54 2.39 21.10
N VAL A 308 -38.48 3.10 21.66
CA VAL A 308 -39.88 2.68 21.85
C VAL A 308 -40.85 3.68 21.22
N PRO A 309 -42.01 3.24 20.75
CA PRO A 309 -43.02 4.18 20.29
C PRO A 309 -43.71 4.87 21.51
N PHE A 310 -43.78 6.21 21.48
CA PHE A 310 -44.48 6.99 22.49
C PHE A 310 -45.12 8.27 21.91
N ASP A 311 -46.08 8.87 22.62
CA ASP A 311 -46.70 10.14 22.21
C ASP A 311 -45.81 11.31 22.62
N ILE A 312 -45.26 12.03 21.61
CA ILE A 312 -44.38 13.19 21.83
C ILE A 312 -45.13 14.36 22.47
N HIS A 313 -46.43 14.55 22.19
CA HIS A 313 -47.23 15.63 22.77
C HIS A 313 -47.43 15.44 24.27
N GLU A 314 -47.66 14.21 24.72
CA GLU A 314 -47.74 13.90 26.15
C GLU A 314 -46.41 14.21 26.85
N MET A 315 -45.30 13.83 26.23
CA MET A 315 -43.97 14.13 26.77
C MET A 315 -43.73 15.65 26.84
N ILE A 316 -44.02 16.40 25.79
CA ILE A 316 -43.86 17.87 25.76
C ILE A 316 -44.68 18.52 26.88
N LYS A 317 -45.94 18.11 27.05
CA LYS A 317 -46.81 18.61 28.15
C LYS A 317 -46.21 18.35 29.54
N ASN A 318 -45.71 17.11 29.75
CA ASN A 318 -45.13 16.76 31.05
C ASN A 318 -43.84 17.53 31.34
N VAL A 319 -42.97 17.72 30.32
CA VAL A 319 -41.76 18.53 30.48
C VAL A 319 -42.12 20.00 30.69
N ALA A 320 -43.03 20.57 29.92
CA ALA A 320 -43.50 21.95 30.10
C ALA A 320 -44.08 22.19 31.51
N ALA A 321 -44.91 21.28 32.02
CA ALA A 321 -45.46 21.34 33.36
C ALA A 321 -44.39 21.37 34.46
N SER A 322 -43.27 20.64 34.27
CA SER A 322 -42.17 20.66 35.24
C SER A 322 -41.49 22.02 35.40
N PHE A 323 -41.66 22.92 34.44
CA PHE A 323 -41.12 24.29 34.48
C PHE A 323 -42.13 25.36 34.94
N GLU A 324 -43.39 25.01 35.28
CA GLU A 324 -44.44 25.93 35.63
C GLU A 324 -44.04 26.93 36.75
N GLY A 325 -43.39 26.47 37.81
CA GLY A 325 -42.92 27.34 38.89
C GLY A 325 -41.89 28.38 38.45
N ARG A 326 -40.97 27.99 37.56
CA ARG A 326 -39.93 28.89 37.00
C ARG A 326 -40.53 29.88 35.99
N CYS A 327 -41.46 29.41 35.20
CA CYS A 327 -42.20 30.25 34.26
C CYS A 327 -43.04 31.30 35.01
N THR A 328 -43.77 30.92 36.05
CA THR A 328 -44.55 31.85 36.89
C THR A 328 -43.66 32.92 37.53
N GLN A 329 -42.47 32.53 38.03
CA GLN A 329 -41.52 33.47 38.64
C GLN A 329 -41.00 34.52 37.64
N LYS A 330 -40.78 34.13 36.37
CA LYS A 330 -40.32 35.00 35.28
C LYS A 330 -41.50 35.61 34.47
N LYS A 331 -42.75 35.23 34.76
CA LYS A 331 -43.93 35.56 33.96
C LYS A 331 -43.83 35.16 32.49
N ILE A 332 -43.25 34.02 32.24
CA ILE A 332 -43.12 33.43 30.89
C ILE A 332 -44.31 32.50 30.65
N SER A 333 -44.92 32.59 29.47
CA SER A 333 -45.97 31.67 29.03
C SER A 333 -45.41 30.65 28.04
N ILE A 334 -45.78 29.37 28.21
CA ILE A 334 -45.43 28.32 27.25
C ILE A 334 -46.65 28.03 26.39
N GLU A 335 -46.54 28.27 25.10
CA GLU A 335 -47.57 27.99 24.10
C GLU A 335 -47.25 26.67 23.36
N LEU A 336 -48.25 25.78 23.30
CA LEU A 336 -48.10 24.47 22.65
C LEU A 336 -48.95 24.46 21.39
N VAL A 337 -48.29 24.35 20.21
CA VAL A 337 -48.91 24.31 18.88
C VAL A 337 -48.78 22.92 18.30
N PHE A 338 -49.86 22.14 18.32
CA PHE A 338 -49.88 20.79 17.89
C PHE A 338 -50.76 20.62 16.65
N ALA A 339 -50.19 20.03 15.57
CA ALA A 339 -50.93 19.78 14.33
C ALA A 339 -52.06 18.73 14.49
N ARG A 340 -51.90 17.80 15.47
CA ARG A 340 -52.84 16.72 15.78
C ARG A 340 -52.98 16.52 17.30
N LYS A 341 -54.01 15.79 17.73
CA LYS A 341 -54.24 15.49 19.15
C LYS A 341 -53.16 14.54 19.72
N HIS A 342 -52.75 13.53 18.95
CA HIS A 342 -51.73 12.54 19.32
C HIS A 342 -50.73 12.40 18.18
N LEU A 343 -49.44 12.27 18.50
CA LEU A 343 -48.38 12.10 17.52
C LEU A 343 -47.31 11.20 18.08
N LYS A 344 -47.21 9.96 17.53
CA LYS A 344 -46.27 8.95 18.00
C LYS A 344 -44.97 9.02 17.27
N VAL A 345 -43.85 8.94 18.01
CA VAL A 345 -42.46 8.88 17.52
C VAL A 345 -41.79 7.58 18.01
N VAL A 346 -40.76 7.10 17.30
CA VAL A 346 -39.93 5.97 17.72
C VAL A 346 -38.54 6.49 18.14
N ALA A 347 -38.32 6.57 19.44
CA ALA A 347 -37.07 7.10 19.99
C ALA A 347 -36.82 6.58 21.43
N ASP A 348 -35.63 6.84 21.98
CA ASP A 348 -35.38 6.61 23.40
C ASP A 348 -36.09 7.72 24.22
N LYS A 349 -37.13 7.30 24.94
CA LYS A 349 -37.98 8.19 25.68
C LYS A 349 -37.23 9.06 26.70
N ARG A 350 -36.22 8.50 27.38
CA ARG A 350 -35.42 9.20 28.40
C ARG A 350 -34.51 10.24 27.75
N LYS A 351 -33.85 9.88 26.66
CA LYS A 351 -32.96 10.80 25.94
C LYS A 351 -33.74 11.97 25.30
N ILE A 352 -34.91 11.72 24.72
CA ILE A 352 -35.73 12.78 24.13
C ILE A 352 -36.33 13.68 25.21
N GLN A 353 -36.72 13.13 26.38
CA GLN A 353 -37.15 13.95 27.52
C GLN A 353 -36.01 14.90 27.97
N GLN A 354 -34.77 14.42 27.99
CA GLN A 354 -33.60 15.24 28.32
C GLN A 354 -33.32 16.32 27.25
N VAL A 355 -33.50 16.00 25.96
CA VAL A 355 -33.43 17.00 24.87
C VAL A 355 -34.41 18.14 25.11
N LEU A 356 -35.71 17.81 25.32
CA LEU A 356 -36.75 18.79 25.55
C LEU A 356 -36.46 19.61 26.81
N TYR A 357 -36.01 18.96 27.89
CA TYR A 357 -35.66 19.65 29.14
C TYR A 357 -34.55 20.67 28.92
N ASN A 358 -33.44 20.29 28.24
CA ASN A 358 -32.32 21.18 27.97
C ASN A 358 -32.69 22.35 27.06
N LEU A 359 -33.54 22.12 26.04
CA LEU A 359 -33.99 23.16 25.14
C LEU A 359 -34.92 24.14 25.85
N LEU A 360 -35.88 23.64 26.67
CA LEU A 360 -36.78 24.49 27.46
C LEU A 360 -36.04 25.28 28.55
N ASP A 361 -35.10 24.64 29.25
CA ASP A 361 -34.29 25.30 30.26
C ASP A 361 -33.51 26.48 29.66
N ASN A 362 -32.91 26.28 28.49
CA ASN A 362 -32.24 27.36 27.76
C ASN A 362 -33.22 28.45 27.33
N ALA A 363 -34.37 28.09 26.76
CA ALA A 363 -35.37 29.05 26.34
C ALA A 363 -35.84 29.93 27.55
N ILE A 364 -36.12 29.33 28.72
CA ILE A 364 -36.52 30.06 29.93
C ILE A 364 -35.38 30.92 30.48
N LYS A 365 -34.14 30.44 30.44
CA LYS A 365 -32.97 31.19 30.93
C LYS A 365 -32.73 32.46 30.14
N PHE A 366 -32.79 32.38 28.82
CA PHE A 366 -32.39 33.45 27.91
C PHE A 366 -33.54 34.35 27.45
N SER A 367 -34.79 33.95 27.68
CA SER A 367 -35.97 34.82 27.50
C SER A 367 -36.03 35.96 28.52
N ASP A 368 -36.59 37.06 28.07
CA ASP A 368 -36.92 38.19 28.97
C ASP A 368 -38.18 37.91 29.77
N GLN A 369 -38.48 38.77 30.76
CA GLN A 369 -39.73 38.68 31.52
C GLN A 369 -40.92 38.99 30.61
N ASP A 370 -42.09 38.45 30.97
CA ASP A 370 -43.34 38.61 30.22
C ASP A 370 -43.31 38.12 28.77
N SER A 371 -42.39 37.20 28.45
CA SER A 371 -42.21 36.63 27.09
C SER A 371 -42.97 35.31 26.91
N ILE A 372 -43.03 34.83 25.65
CA ILE A 372 -43.67 33.59 25.27
C ILE A 372 -42.61 32.62 24.75
N ILE A 373 -42.70 31.34 25.12
CA ILE A 373 -41.94 30.25 24.51
C ILE A 373 -42.92 29.37 23.74
N THR A 374 -42.70 29.18 22.46
CA THR A 374 -43.57 28.37 21.61
C THR A 374 -42.93 27.02 21.34
N ILE A 375 -43.67 25.93 21.59
CA ILE A 375 -43.25 24.58 21.18
C ILE A 375 -44.23 24.10 20.12
N GLU A 376 -43.71 23.87 18.92
CA GLU A 376 -44.50 23.46 17.77
C GLU A 376 -44.08 22.07 17.30
N THR A 377 -45.06 21.26 16.86
CA THR A 377 -44.79 19.99 16.19
C THR A 377 -45.42 19.96 14.82
N THR A 378 -44.64 19.60 13.80
CA THR A 378 -45.08 19.47 12.41
C THR A 378 -44.73 18.10 11.87
N GLU A 379 -45.61 17.51 11.06
CA GLU A 379 -45.39 16.24 10.39
C GLU A 379 -44.97 16.51 8.93
N ARG A 380 -43.83 15.92 8.48
CA ARG A 380 -43.36 16.01 7.10
C ARG A 380 -42.84 14.65 6.65
N GLY A 381 -43.62 13.95 5.83
CA GLY A 381 -43.30 12.61 5.37
C GLY A 381 -43.29 11.60 6.51
N ASP A 382 -42.17 10.90 6.65
CA ASP A 382 -41.91 9.90 7.70
C ASP A 382 -41.31 10.44 8.98
N LYS A 383 -41.17 11.78 9.08
CA LYS A 383 -40.52 12.48 10.22
C LYS A 383 -41.44 13.47 10.88
N ILE A 384 -41.23 13.61 12.19
CA ILE A 384 -41.85 14.58 13.03
C ILE A 384 -40.79 15.61 13.43
N TYR A 385 -41.07 16.87 13.13
CA TYR A 385 -40.23 18.00 13.51
C TYR A 385 -40.80 18.65 14.73
N THR A 386 -39.97 18.83 15.75
CA THR A 386 -40.30 19.56 16.98
C THR A 386 -39.46 20.81 17.04
N SER A 387 -40.06 21.96 17.15
CA SER A 387 -39.37 23.24 17.36
C SER A 387 -39.63 23.79 18.77
N VAL A 388 -38.58 24.39 19.35
CA VAL A 388 -38.66 25.16 20.60
C VAL A 388 -38.14 26.55 20.29
N LYS A 389 -39.03 27.54 20.34
CA LYS A 389 -38.77 28.92 19.97
C LYS A 389 -38.92 29.85 21.18
N ASP A 390 -37.89 30.66 21.44
CA ASP A 390 -37.89 31.75 22.41
C ASP A 390 -37.77 33.11 21.72
N TYR A 391 -38.15 34.14 22.42
CA TYR A 391 -38.02 35.55 22.02
C TYR A 391 -37.06 36.29 22.98
N GLY A 392 -35.92 35.66 23.24
CA GLY A 392 -34.89 36.18 24.14
C GLY A 392 -33.78 36.93 23.42
N ILE A 393 -32.59 36.91 24.03
CA ILE A 393 -31.42 37.66 23.56
C ILE A 393 -30.88 37.20 22.18
N GLY A 394 -31.29 36.01 21.71
CA GLY A 394 -30.76 35.40 20.49
C GLY A 394 -29.28 35.01 20.58
N ILE A 395 -28.75 34.53 19.45
CA ILE A 395 -27.37 34.01 19.31
C ILE A 395 -26.67 34.79 18.19
N PRO A 396 -25.50 35.39 18.44
CA PRO A 396 -24.69 36.03 17.41
C PRO A 396 -24.26 35.04 16.29
N ARG A 397 -24.19 35.51 15.04
CA ARG A 397 -23.85 34.67 13.88
C ARG A 397 -22.53 33.90 14.04
N ASN A 398 -21.51 34.52 14.61
CA ASN A 398 -20.21 33.91 14.86
C ASN A 398 -20.20 32.80 15.92
N ALA A 399 -21.27 32.71 16.72
CA ALA A 399 -21.48 31.75 17.79
C ALA A 399 -22.32 30.53 17.35
N LEU A 400 -23.15 30.66 16.28
CA LEU A 400 -24.08 29.59 15.85
C LEU A 400 -23.46 28.21 15.64
N ASN A 401 -22.25 28.16 15.11
CA ASN A 401 -21.52 26.88 14.94
C ASN A 401 -20.90 26.39 16.24
N LYS A 402 -20.57 27.27 17.16
CA LYS A 402 -19.85 26.98 18.40
C LYS A 402 -20.75 26.59 19.57
N ILE A 403 -22.04 26.94 19.53
CA ILE A 403 -22.98 26.62 20.63
C ILE A 403 -23.13 25.11 20.90
N TRP A 404 -22.75 24.28 19.96
CA TRP A 404 -22.76 22.81 20.05
C TRP A 404 -21.47 22.22 20.67
N GLU A 405 -20.42 23.07 20.83
CA GLU A 405 -19.17 22.66 21.46
C GLU A 405 -19.37 22.54 22.99
N ARG A 406 -18.74 21.53 23.58
CA ARG A 406 -18.78 21.28 25.04
C ARG A 406 -18.15 22.47 25.78
N PHE A 407 -18.77 22.93 26.86
CA PHE A 407 -18.36 24.09 27.68
C PHE A 407 -18.41 25.45 26.98
N TYR A 408 -18.95 25.53 25.77
CA TYR A 408 -19.06 26.81 25.10
C TYR A 408 -20.16 27.69 25.75
N LYS A 409 -19.81 28.94 26.03
CA LYS A 409 -20.72 29.99 26.51
C LYS A 409 -20.44 31.25 25.70
N SER A 410 -21.46 31.81 25.08
CA SER A 410 -21.33 33.12 24.41
C SER A 410 -21.08 34.24 25.43
N ASP A 411 -20.43 35.33 25.05
CA ASP A 411 -20.17 36.45 25.96
C ASP A 411 -21.46 37.07 26.49
N LEU A 412 -22.51 37.09 25.68
CA LEU A 412 -23.85 37.52 26.08
C LEU A 412 -24.51 36.60 27.12
N SER A 413 -24.21 35.29 27.07
CA SER A 413 -24.74 34.32 28.03
C SER A 413 -24.02 34.35 29.38
N ARG A 414 -22.77 34.77 29.43
CA ARG A 414 -21.96 34.84 30.67
C ARG A 414 -22.56 35.77 31.73
N GLY A 415 -23.29 36.79 31.29
CA GLY A 415 -23.96 37.76 32.22
C GLY A 415 -25.28 37.24 32.79
N LYS A 416 -26.10 36.53 32.02
CA LYS A 416 -27.45 36.05 32.39
C LYS A 416 -27.47 34.61 32.96
N ASP A 417 -26.53 33.73 32.56
CA ASP A 417 -26.48 32.36 33.04
C ASP A 417 -25.22 32.06 33.88
N LYS A 418 -25.31 32.42 35.16
CA LYS A 418 -24.26 32.07 36.15
C LYS A 418 -24.25 30.58 36.52
N LYS A 419 -25.32 29.83 36.25
CA LYS A 419 -25.51 28.43 36.65
C LYS A 419 -25.24 27.44 35.54
N GLY A 420 -25.25 27.85 34.26
CA GLY A 420 -25.11 26.96 33.11
C GLY A 420 -23.75 26.26 33.04
N THR A 421 -23.77 24.98 32.72
CA THR A 421 -22.57 24.15 32.54
C THR A 421 -21.93 24.32 31.16
N GLY A 422 -22.66 24.80 30.15
CA GLY A 422 -22.26 24.85 28.76
C GLY A 422 -22.26 23.46 28.10
N LEU A 423 -22.85 22.44 28.73
CA LEU A 423 -22.93 21.08 28.24
C LEU A 423 -24.32 20.74 27.67
N GLY A 424 -25.36 21.46 28.03
CA GLY A 424 -26.76 21.13 27.69
C GLY A 424 -27.02 21.01 26.19
N LEU A 425 -26.52 21.97 25.36
CA LEU A 425 -26.69 21.91 23.90
C LEU A 425 -25.81 20.83 23.23
N ALA A 426 -24.64 20.53 23.78
CA ALA A 426 -23.83 19.41 23.34
C ALA A 426 -24.55 18.07 23.58
N ILE A 427 -25.16 17.90 24.77
CA ILE A 427 -25.98 16.72 25.08
C ILE A 427 -27.18 16.61 24.12
N VAL A 428 -27.84 17.71 23.80
CA VAL A 428 -28.95 17.74 22.83
C VAL A 428 -28.50 17.25 21.46
N LYS A 429 -27.37 17.76 20.95
CA LYS A 429 -26.81 17.37 19.64
C LYS A 429 -26.46 15.89 19.63
N GLU A 430 -25.72 15.42 20.62
CA GLU A 430 -25.30 14.00 20.72
C GLU A 430 -26.53 13.08 20.80
N ALA A 431 -27.55 13.44 21.60
CA ALA A 431 -28.76 12.64 21.73
C ALA A 431 -29.51 12.52 20.40
N ILE A 432 -29.69 13.62 19.66
CA ILE A 432 -30.37 13.59 18.36
C ILE A 432 -29.57 12.86 17.32
N GLN A 433 -28.23 13.05 17.25
CA GLN A 433 -27.35 12.36 16.34
C GLN A 433 -27.28 10.86 16.62
N ALA A 434 -27.30 10.45 17.88
CA ALA A 434 -27.37 9.02 18.26
C ALA A 434 -28.65 8.34 17.74
N HIS A 435 -29.76 9.09 17.57
CA HIS A 435 -30.98 8.59 16.93
C HIS A 435 -30.90 8.50 15.41
N GLY A 436 -29.82 9.01 14.77
CA GLY A 436 -29.66 9.12 13.30
C GLY A 436 -30.42 10.32 12.74
N GLU A 437 -30.77 11.30 13.59
CA GLU A 437 -31.58 12.46 13.26
C GLU A 437 -30.79 13.78 13.35
N ASN A 438 -31.40 14.88 12.91
CA ASN A 438 -30.75 16.19 12.87
C ASN A 438 -31.39 17.20 13.77
N ILE A 439 -30.57 18.12 14.30
CA ILE A 439 -31.01 19.32 14.99
C ILE A 439 -30.43 20.56 14.33
N ASN A 440 -31.23 21.58 14.14
CA ASN A 440 -30.87 22.87 13.57
C ASN A 440 -31.24 24.02 14.52
N VAL A 441 -30.57 25.16 14.31
CA VAL A 441 -30.83 26.39 15.05
C VAL A 441 -31.06 27.55 14.08
N VAL A 442 -32.10 28.33 14.31
CA VAL A 442 -32.36 29.58 13.61
C VAL A 442 -32.40 30.67 14.70
N SER A 443 -31.49 31.64 14.63
CA SER A 443 -31.43 32.69 15.66
C SER A 443 -30.96 34.00 15.06
N THR A 444 -31.52 35.09 15.63
CA THR A 444 -31.10 36.44 15.36
C THR A 444 -30.89 37.16 16.70
N GLU A 445 -29.72 37.77 16.86
CA GLU A 445 -29.37 38.54 18.07
C GLU A 445 -30.38 39.63 18.33
N GLY A 446 -30.86 39.69 19.56
CA GLY A 446 -31.90 40.64 20.02
C GLY A 446 -33.34 40.28 19.61
N VAL A 447 -33.57 39.17 18.89
CA VAL A 447 -34.90 38.75 18.43
C VAL A 447 -35.36 37.45 19.07
N GLY A 448 -34.45 36.45 19.19
CA GLY A 448 -34.74 35.14 19.78
C GLY A 448 -34.07 33.99 19.07
N THR A 449 -34.38 32.77 19.55
CA THR A 449 -33.79 31.52 19.04
C THR A 449 -34.84 30.45 18.83
N GLU A 450 -34.74 29.71 17.77
CA GLU A 450 -35.56 28.53 17.47
C GLU A 450 -34.65 27.32 17.24
N PHE A 451 -34.80 26.27 18.06
CA PHE A 451 -34.16 24.97 17.85
C PHE A 451 -35.17 24.01 17.26
N ILE A 452 -34.80 23.34 16.17
CA ILE A 452 -35.66 22.44 15.43
C ILE A 452 -34.97 21.08 15.30
N PHE A 453 -35.59 20.03 15.81
CA PHE A 453 -35.07 18.66 15.67
C PHE A 453 -36.12 17.72 15.07
N SER A 454 -35.63 16.66 14.41
CA SER A 454 -36.46 15.62 13.81
C SER A 454 -36.46 14.33 14.61
N LEU A 455 -37.55 13.58 14.54
CA LEU A 455 -37.67 12.20 15.04
C LEU A 455 -38.43 11.33 14.02
N PRO A 456 -38.15 10.02 13.95
CA PRO A 456 -38.93 9.10 13.09
C PRO A 456 -40.36 8.98 13.61
N LYS A 457 -41.32 9.05 12.72
CA LYS A 457 -42.73 8.79 13.01
C LYS A 457 -42.92 7.30 13.28
N ALA A 458 -43.69 6.95 14.31
CA ALA A 458 -44.12 5.57 14.51
C ALA A 458 -45.10 5.18 13.40
N GLU A 459 -44.85 4.07 12.76
CA GLU A 459 -45.86 3.44 11.91
C GLU A 459 -47.07 3.11 12.74
N GLY A 460 -48.23 3.60 12.31
CA GLY A 460 -49.51 3.53 13.04
C GLY A 460 -50.20 2.18 12.97
#